data_01fca73d989dde7c984e1bd034e41072
#
_entry.id   01fca73d989dde7c984e1bd034e41072
#
_cell.length_a   1.000
_cell.length_b   1.000
_cell.length_c   1.000
_cell.angle_alpha   90.00
_cell.angle_beta   90.00
_cell.angle_gamma   90.00
#
_symmetry.space_group_name_H-M   'P 1'
#
loop_
_entity.id
_entity.type
_entity.pdbx_description
1 polymer ?
#
loop_
_entity_poly.entity_id
_entity_poly.type
_entity_poly.pdbx_seq_one_letter_code
_entity_poly.pdbx_strand_id
1 'polypeptide(L)'
;LKNIHAVADSGRFVIEDGVEDVHSQVELMLTRRLGDTGKKIHSGRSRNDQVLLDLKLFTRAQIQEIVELVSDLFEVLISQSCRYKDVLLPGYTHLQIAMPSSFGLWFGAYAESLADDLQMMQAAYKVCNRNPLGSAAGYGSSFPLRRQMTTDLLGFESLDYDVVYAQMGRGKMERTVAFALAGIAATLSKLAFDACMFNSQNFGFIKLPDQFTTGSSIMPHKKNPDVFELTRAKCNKLQGLPQQITLISNNLPSGYFRDLQIIKEIFLPAFDELKDCLRMVTHMMREVKVNEHILDDDKYALLFSVEEVNRLVLEGVPFRDAYKQVGLNIEAGKFIPVKDVRHTHEGSIGNLCNDRISALMQNIIDGFAFNRVNEAEQQLLSE
;
A
#
# COMPACT_ATOMS: atom_id res chain seq x y z
N LEU A 1 22.09 -11.67 -25.56
CA LEU A 1 21.40 -11.33 -24.32
C LEU A 1 20.18 -12.25 -24.09
N LYS A 2 19.26 -12.42 -25.07
CA LYS A 2 18.07 -13.30 -24.91
C LYS A 2 18.41 -14.71 -24.40
N ASN A 3 19.51 -15.32 -24.87
CA ASN A 3 19.92 -16.64 -24.39
C ASN A 3 20.41 -16.61 -22.92
N ILE A 4 21.04 -15.51 -22.48
CA ILE A 4 21.48 -15.33 -21.09
C ILE A 4 20.26 -15.14 -20.19
N HIS A 5 19.30 -14.36 -20.64
CA HIS A 5 18.02 -14.18 -19.96
C HIS A 5 17.29 -15.52 -19.77
N ALA A 6 17.16 -16.33 -20.83
CA ALA A 6 16.56 -17.66 -20.74
C ALA A 6 17.28 -18.61 -19.76
N VAL A 7 18.61 -18.49 -19.64
CA VAL A 7 19.38 -19.24 -18.63
C VAL A 7 19.06 -18.76 -17.22
N ALA A 8 18.91 -17.44 -17.02
CA ALA A 8 18.51 -16.84 -15.75
C ALA A 8 17.11 -17.27 -15.33
N ASP A 9 16.13 -17.17 -16.23
CA ASP A 9 14.74 -17.57 -15.99
C ASP A 9 14.60 -19.06 -15.62
N SER A 10 15.46 -19.90 -16.19
CA SER A 10 15.49 -21.34 -15.86
C SER A 10 16.15 -21.67 -14.52
N GLY A 11 16.62 -20.67 -13.75
CA GLY A 11 17.33 -20.85 -12.49
C GLY A 11 18.74 -21.44 -12.64
N ARG A 12 19.29 -21.52 -13.87
CA ARG A 12 20.60 -22.10 -14.15
C ARG A 12 21.72 -21.07 -14.29
N PHE A 13 21.42 -19.79 -14.10
CA PHE A 13 22.44 -18.75 -14.12
C PHE A 13 23.29 -18.82 -12.85
N VAL A 14 24.59 -18.99 -13.03
CA VAL A 14 25.55 -19.11 -11.94
C VAL A 14 26.65 -18.08 -12.15
N ILE A 15 27.03 -17.40 -11.08
CA ILE A 15 28.21 -16.55 -11.04
C ILE A 15 29.40 -17.48 -10.78
N GLU A 16 30.38 -17.55 -11.72
CA GLU A 16 31.55 -18.42 -11.64
C GLU A 16 32.51 -17.92 -10.54
N ASP A 17 33.30 -18.86 -9.99
CA ASP A 17 34.33 -18.52 -9.03
C ASP A 17 35.32 -17.51 -9.62
N GLY A 18 35.60 -16.45 -8.85
CA GLY A 18 36.47 -15.34 -9.27
C GLY A 18 35.78 -14.26 -10.10
N VAL A 19 34.47 -14.37 -10.38
CA VAL A 19 33.67 -13.35 -11.01
C VAL A 19 32.96 -12.53 -9.92
N GLU A 20 33.04 -11.21 -10.00
CA GLU A 20 32.60 -10.30 -8.91
C GLU A 20 31.09 -10.31 -8.71
N ASP A 21 30.31 -10.28 -9.81
CA ASP A 21 28.86 -10.10 -9.76
C ASP A 21 28.15 -10.53 -11.07
N VAL A 22 26.82 -10.37 -11.09
CA VAL A 22 25.97 -10.67 -12.24
C VAL A 22 26.40 -9.93 -13.51
N HIS A 23 26.75 -8.65 -13.42
CA HIS A 23 27.15 -7.87 -14.59
C HIS A 23 28.47 -8.38 -15.19
N SER A 24 29.45 -8.70 -14.32
CA SER A 24 30.71 -9.30 -14.73
C SER A 24 30.50 -10.68 -15.37
N GLN A 25 29.56 -11.47 -14.83
CA GLN A 25 29.24 -12.78 -15.42
C GLN A 25 28.60 -12.64 -16.80
N VAL A 26 27.67 -11.68 -16.98
CA VAL A 26 27.05 -11.41 -18.29
C VAL A 26 28.12 -10.97 -19.30
N GLU A 27 29.02 -10.06 -18.92
CA GLU A 27 30.13 -9.60 -19.76
C GLU A 27 31.04 -10.77 -20.15
N LEU A 28 31.40 -11.64 -19.21
CA LEU A 28 32.20 -12.82 -19.45
C LEU A 28 31.52 -13.80 -20.44
N MET A 29 30.23 -14.06 -20.25
CA MET A 29 29.46 -14.93 -21.17
C MET A 29 29.40 -14.34 -22.59
N LEU A 30 29.18 -13.03 -22.70
CA LEU A 30 29.19 -12.34 -24.00
C LEU A 30 30.55 -12.33 -24.63
N THR A 31 31.62 -12.11 -23.87
CA THR A 31 33.02 -12.13 -24.36
C THR A 31 33.41 -13.52 -24.87
N ARG A 32 33.04 -14.57 -24.14
CA ARG A 32 33.28 -15.97 -24.60
C ARG A 32 32.59 -16.28 -25.92
N ARG A 33 31.42 -15.70 -26.17
CA ARG A 33 30.61 -15.97 -27.36
C ARG A 33 30.92 -15.04 -28.53
N LEU A 34 31.23 -13.76 -28.27
CA LEU A 34 31.33 -12.70 -29.28
C LEU A 34 32.75 -12.11 -29.38
N GLY A 35 33.71 -12.59 -28.61
CA GLY A 35 35.05 -12.04 -28.57
C GLY A 35 35.08 -10.57 -28.14
N ASP A 36 35.86 -9.74 -28.83
CA ASP A 36 36.05 -8.32 -28.52
C ASP A 36 34.74 -7.48 -28.57
N THR A 37 33.76 -7.95 -29.33
CA THR A 37 32.44 -7.29 -29.37
C THR A 37 31.74 -7.40 -28.02
N GLY A 38 31.87 -8.53 -27.33
CA GLY A 38 31.30 -8.72 -25.99
C GLY A 38 31.89 -7.78 -24.95
N LYS A 39 33.21 -7.47 -25.04
CA LYS A 39 33.89 -6.54 -24.13
C LYS A 39 33.38 -5.08 -24.20
N LYS A 40 32.72 -4.71 -25.30
CA LYS A 40 32.21 -3.32 -25.49
C LYS A 40 31.06 -2.97 -24.58
N ILE A 41 30.37 -3.95 -24.01
CA ILE A 41 29.14 -3.71 -23.22
C ILE A 41 29.40 -2.85 -21.99
N HIS A 42 30.60 -2.90 -21.40
CA HIS A 42 30.97 -2.14 -20.22
C HIS A 42 31.50 -0.71 -20.53
N SER A 43 31.68 -0.36 -21.80
CA SER A 43 32.27 0.93 -22.19
C SER A 43 31.46 2.14 -21.66
N GLY A 44 32.14 3.06 -21.00
CA GLY A 44 31.53 4.29 -20.44
C GLY A 44 30.61 4.07 -19.24
N ARG A 45 30.62 2.92 -18.62
CA ARG A 45 29.81 2.55 -17.46
C ARG A 45 30.66 2.30 -16.22
N SER A 46 30.00 2.42 -15.07
CA SER A 46 30.52 1.94 -13.80
C SER A 46 29.55 0.95 -13.19
N ARG A 47 30.03 0.06 -12.34
CA ARG A 47 29.16 -0.78 -11.55
C ARG A 47 28.17 0.03 -10.71
N ASN A 48 28.57 1.23 -10.30
CA ASN A 48 27.71 2.09 -9.49
C ASN A 48 26.47 2.56 -10.23
N ASP A 49 26.55 3.07 -11.47
CA ASP A 49 25.37 3.52 -12.22
C ASP A 49 24.53 2.35 -12.76
N GLN A 50 25.14 1.20 -13.04
CA GLN A 50 24.44 -0.03 -13.38
C GLN A 50 23.54 -0.49 -12.23
N VAL A 51 24.08 -0.59 -11.02
CA VAL A 51 23.31 -1.02 -9.83
C VAL A 51 22.20 -0.01 -9.49
N LEU A 52 22.45 1.29 -9.68
CA LEU A 52 21.38 2.29 -9.52
C LEU A 52 20.23 2.07 -10.51
N LEU A 53 20.57 1.77 -11.78
CA LEU A 53 19.58 1.45 -12.79
C LEU A 53 18.78 0.20 -12.40
N ASP A 54 19.44 -0.87 -11.99
CA ASP A 54 18.80 -2.13 -11.59
C ASP A 54 17.81 -1.90 -10.44
N LEU A 55 18.22 -1.13 -9.41
CA LEU A 55 17.36 -0.81 -8.28
C LEU A 55 16.13 0.00 -8.70
N LYS A 56 16.28 0.95 -9.63
CA LYS A 56 15.16 1.74 -10.12
C LYS A 56 14.21 0.92 -11.00
N LEU A 57 14.73 0.06 -11.87
CA LEU A 57 13.91 -0.84 -12.67
C LEU A 57 13.15 -1.84 -11.79
N PHE A 58 13.83 -2.47 -10.84
CA PHE A 58 13.21 -3.34 -9.85
C PHE A 58 12.13 -2.62 -9.06
N THR A 59 12.45 -1.46 -8.48
CA THR A 59 11.51 -0.69 -7.64
C THR A 59 10.29 -0.25 -8.45
N ARG A 60 10.48 0.14 -9.71
CA ARG A 60 9.41 0.52 -10.62
C ARG A 60 8.43 -0.63 -10.87
N ALA A 61 8.94 -1.82 -11.14
CA ALA A 61 8.13 -3.02 -11.31
C ALA A 61 7.39 -3.40 -10.02
N GLN A 62 8.07 -3.35 -8.88
CA GLN A 62 7.47 -3.64 -7.58
C GLN A 62 6.36 -2.65 -7.18
N ILE A 63 6.53 -1.37 -7.51
CA ILE A 63 5.49 -0.35 -7.30
C ILE A 63 4.25 -0.68 -8.15
N GLN A 64 4.43 -1.07 -9.42
CA GLN A 64 3.31 -1.44 -10.28
C GLN A 64 2.51 -2.62 -9.68
N GLU A 65 3.18 -3.69 -9.26
CA GLU A 65 2.52 -4.84 -8.61
C GLU A 65 1.77 -4.43 -7.33
N ILE A 66 2.35 -3.53 -6.51
CA ILE A 66 1.69 -3.03 -5.30
C ILE A 66 0.45 -2.20 -5.65
N VAL A 67 0.52 -1.33 -6.65
CA VAL A 67 -0.62 -0.52 -7.10
C VAL A 67 -1.77 -1.43 -7.56
N GLU A 68 -1.46 -2.49 -8.30
CA GLU A 68 -2.44 -3.49 -8.73
C GLU A 68 -3.09 -4.19 -7.51
N LEU A 69 -2.30 -4.63 -6.54
CA LEU A 69 -2.82 -5.29 -5.33
C LEU A 69 -3.62 -4.34 -4.42
N VAL A 70 -3.24 -3.07 -4.34
CA VAL A 70 -4.02 -2.04 -3.61
C VAL A 70 -5.33 -1.78 -4.35
N SER A 71 -5.32 -1.74 -5.67
CA SER A 71 -6.54 -1.62 -6.49
C SER A 71 -7.49 -2.80 -6.26
N ASP A 72 -6.97 -4.03 -6.21
CA ASP A 72 -7.78 -5.23 -5.93
C ASP A 72 -8.45 -5.15 -4.54
N LEU A 73 -7.71 -4.71 -3.51
CA LEU A 73 -8.27 -4.51 -2.17
C LEU A 73 -9.31 -3.39 -2.17
N PHE A 74 -9.02 -2.28 -2.83
CA PHE A 74 -9.93 -1.16 -2.98
C PHE A 74 -11.28 -1.60 -3.57
N GLU A 75 -11.26 -2.34 -4.68
CA GLU A 75 -12.49 -2.85 -5.33
C GLU A 75 -13.29 -3.76 -4.41
N VAL A 76 -12.62 -4.62 -3.63
CA VAL A 76 -13.29 -5.45 -2.62
C VAL A 76 -13.96 -4.58 -1.56
N LEU A 77 -13.27 -3.56 -1.04
CA LEU A 77 -13.81 -2.67 -0.01
C LEU A 77 -14.99 -1.84 -0.51
N ILE A 78 -14.93 -1.30 -1.74
CA ILE A 78 -16.05 -0.59 -2.37
C ILE A 78 -17.24 -1.51 -2.61
N SER A 79 -17.00 -2.73 -3.08
CA SER A 79 -18.05 -3.74 -3.25
C SER A 79 -18.76 -4.06 -1.93
N GLN A 80 -17.98 -4.28 -0.86
CA GLN A 80 -18.53 -4.52 0.48
C GLN A 80 -19.27 -3.28 1.02
N SER A 81 -18.72 -2.08 0.79
CA SER A 81 -19.37 -0.82 1.15
C SER A 81 -20.75 -0.69 0.49
N CYS A 82 -20.84 -0.96 -0.82
CA CYS A 82 -22.11 -0.94 -1.55
C CYS A 82 -23.08 -2.01 -1.05
N ARG A 83 -22.57 -3.22 -0.80
CA ARG A 83 -23.38 -4.38 -0.35
C ARG A 83 -24.02 -4.11 1.01
N TYR A 84 -23.29 -3.55 1.95
CA TYR A 84 -23.71 -3.34 3.34
C TYR A 84 -24.02 -1.89 3.67
N LYS A 85 -24.35 -1.07 2.67
CA LYS A 85 -24.59 0.37 2.81
C LYS A 85 -25.68 0.70 3.84
N ASP A 86 -26.71 -0.13 3.92
CA ASP A 86 -27.88 0.05 4.78
C ASP A 86 -27.78 -0.73 6.11
N VAL A 87 -26.71 -1.50 6.32
CA VAL A 87 -26.50 -2.25 7.57
C VAL A 87 -25.79 -1.34 8.58
N LEU A 88 -26.53 -0.96 9.61
CA LEU A 88 -26.02 -0.09 10.65
C LEU A 88 -24.94 -0.78 11.49
N LEU A 89 -23.96 0.01 11.92
CA LEU A 89 -22.85 -0.38 12.77
C LEU A 89 -22.77 0.61 13.95
N PRO A 90 -22.60 0.14 15.20
CA PRO A 90 -22.38 1.04 16.32
C PRO A 90 -21.08 1.83 16.15
N GLY A 91 -21.17 3.17 16.10
CA GLY A 91 -19.99 4.04 16.13
C GLY A 91 -19.50 4.25 17.56
N TYR A 92 -18.18 4.27 17.73
CA TYR A 92 -17.52 4.47 19.01
C TYR A 92 -16.62 5.70 19.00
N THR A 93 -16.63 6.44 20.11
CA THR A 93 -15.61 7.43 20.45
C THR A 93 -15.08 7.10 21.85
N HIS A 94 -13.78 7.17 22.08
CA HIS A 94 -13.15 6.79 23.36
C HIS A 94 -13.52 5.37 23.84
N LEU A 95 -13.78 4.44 22.93
CA LEU A 95 -14.32 3.11 23.19
C LEU A 95 -15.68 3.11 23.92
N GLN A 96 -16.42 4.23 23.88
CA GLN A 96 -17.79 4.35 24.35
C GLN A 96 -18.75 4.35 23.15
N ILE A 97 -19.93 3.77 23.32
CA ILE A 97 -21.01 3.81 22.33
C ILE A 97 -21.39 5.27 22.10
N ALA A 98 -21.36 5.72 20.83
CA ALA A 98 -21.53 7.11 20.48
C ALA A 98 -22.76 7.35 19.59
N MET A 99 -22.63 7.08 18.30
CA MET A 99 -23.63 7.39 17.28
C MET A 99 -23.79 6.23 16.30
N PRO A 100 -24.91 6.14 15.55
CA PRO A 100 -25.03 5.16 14.48
C PRO A 100 -24.01 5.44 13.37
N SER A 101 -23.43 4.38 12.83
CA SER A 101 -22.65 4.33 11.63
C SER A 101 -23.19 3.21 10.72
N SER A 102 -22.50 2.84 9.66
CA SER A 102 -22.83 1.70 8.84
C SER A 102 -21.59 0.92 8.42
N PHE A 103 -21.76 -0.37 8.09
CA PHE A 103 -20.69 -1.14 7.47
C PHE A 103 -20.27 -0.54 6.13
N GLY A 104 -21.22 0.05 5.38
CA GLY A 104 -20.90 0.79 4.17
C GLY A 104 -19.87 1.90 4.40
N LEU A 105 -20.05 2.70 5.44
CA LEU A 105 -19.09 3.74 5.83
C LEU A 105 -17.76 3.16 6.29
N TRP A 106 -17.76 2.08 7.07
CA TRP A 106 -16.54 1.45 7.55
C TRP A 106 -15.66 0.94 6.41
N PHE A 107 -16.23 0.18 5.45
CA PHE A 107 -15.50 -0.29 4.29
C PHE A 107 -15.06 0.87 3.38
N GLY A 108 -15.96 1.84 3.13
CA GLY A 108 -15.67 3.01 2.30
C GLY A 108 -14.53 3.86 2.84
N ALA A 109 -14.44 4.04 4.15
CA ALA A 109 -13.37 4.81 4.80
C ALA A 109 -11.98 4.21 4.55
N TYR A 110 -11.85 2.87 4.57
CA TYR A 110 -10.59 2.21 4.23
C TYR A 110 -10.29 2.27 2.74
N ALA A 111 -11.30 2.21 1.88
CA ALA A 111 -11.11 2.41 0.45
C ALA A 111 -10.58 3.82 0.14
N GLU A 112 -11.15 4.86 0.73
CA GLU A 112 -10.69 6.24 0.56
C GLU A 112 -9.28 6.46 1.13
N SER A 113 -8.95 5.84 2.28
CA SER A 113 -7.60 5.87 2.85
C SER A 113 -6.55 5.25 1.91
N LEU A 114 -6.88 4.16 1.21
CA LEU A 114 -5.98 3.55 0.22
C LEU A 114 -5.75 4.46 -0.99
N ALA A 115 -6.73 5.28 -1.38
CA ALA A 115 -6.53 6.26 -2.44
C ALA A 115 -5.49 7.33 -2.03
N ASP A 116 -5.54 7.82 -0.80
CA ASP A 116 -4.54 8.75 -0.26
C ASP A 116 -3.14 8.10 -0.19
N ASP A 117 -3.05 6.84 0.21
CA ASP A 117 -1.79 6.10 0.22
C ASP A 117 -1.18 5.97 -1.19
N LEU A 118 -2.01 5.74 -2.22
CA LEU A 118 -1.53 5.71 -3.61
C LEU A 118 -1.12 7.07 -4.14
N GLN A 119 -1.63 8.19 -3.65
CA GLN A 119 -1.08 9.51 -3.98
C GLN A 119 0.37 9.65 -3.51
N MET A 120 0.67 9.19 -2.30
CA MET A 120 2.04 9.15 -1.78
C MET A 120 2.92 8.22 -2.60
N MET A 121 2.42 7.06 -2.99
CA MET A 121 3.13 6.11 -3.85
C MET A 121 3.40 6.70 -5.24
N GLN A 122 2.47 7.45 -5.82
CA GLN A 122 2.66 8.13 -7.10
C GLN A 122 3.79 9.18 -7.02
N ALA A 123 3.85 9.95 -5.93
CA ALA A 123 4.95 10.89 -5.72
C ALA A 123 6.31 10.16 -5.58
N ALA A 124 6.34 9.04 -4.87
CA ALA A 124 7.52 8.20 -4.74
C ALA A 124 7.93 7.57 -6.09
N TYR A 125 6.95 7.12 -6.87
CA TYR A 125 7.18 6.60 -8.22
C TYR A 125 7.84 7.63 -9.13
N LYS A 126 7.43 8.89 -9.13
CA LYS A 126 8.06 9.98 -9.91
C LYS A 126 9.53 10.20 -9.53
N VAL A 127 9.90 10.00 -8.26
CA VAL A 127 11.30 10.04 -7.82
C VAL A 127 12.08 8.84 -8.35
N CYS A 128 11.46 7.65 -8.34
CA CYS A 128 12.05 6.42 -8.84
C CYS A 128 12.19 6.41 -10.36
N ASN A 129 11.19 6.93 -11.10
CA ASN A 129 11.09 6.83 -12.56
C ASN A 129 11.97 7.87 -13.31
N ARG A 130 13.26 7.96 -12.89
CA ARG A 130 14.26 8.83 -13.49
C ARG A 130 15.53 8.03 -13.75
N ASN A 131 16.05 8.11 -14.97
CA ASN A 131 17.20 7.32 -15.43
C ASN A 131 18.54 7.83 -14.83
N PRO A 132 19.28 7.01 -14.05
CA PRO A 132 20.58 7.37 -13.51
C PRO A 132 21.74 6.97 -14.44
N LEU A 133 21.49 6.11 -15.44
CA LEU A 133 22.53 5.49 -16.27
C LEU A 133 23.35 6.54 -17.03
N GLY A 134 24.64 6.31 -17.12
CA GLY A 134 25.60 7.22 -17.72
C GLY A 134 26.17 8.25 -16.74
N SER A 135 25.80 8.17 -15.44
CA SER A 135 26.50 8.90 -14.39
C SER A 135 27.88 8.32 -14.05
N ALA A 136 28.17 7.12 -14.56
CA ALA A 136 29.40 6.37 -14.31
C ALA A 136 29.65 6.18 -12.80
N ALA A 137 30.84 6.49 -12.31
CA ALA A 137 31.14 6.41 -10.88
C ALA A 137 30.54 7.59 -10.07
N GLY A 138 29.69 8.41 -10.69
CA GLY A 138 29.03 9.56 -10.05
C GLY A 138 29.56 10.93 -10.53
N TYR A 139 30.48 10.92 -11.49
CA TYR A 139 31.12 12.15 -12.00
C TYR A 139 31.08 12.25 -13.52
N GLY A 140 30.29 11.41 -14.19
CA GLY A 140 30.20 11.34 -15.62
C GLY A 140 31.36 10.64 -16.28
N SER A 141 31.50 10.80 -17.60
CA SER A 141 32.52 10.17 -18.41
C SER A 141 32.87 11.04 -19.62
N SER A 142 34.14 11.00 -20.07
CA SER A 142 34.55 11.57 -21.35
C SER A 142 34.09 10.72 -22.56
N PHE A 143 33.53 9.54 -22.33
CA PHE A 143 32.95 8.70 -23.37
C PHE A 143 31.66 9.34 -23.90
N PRO A 144 31.37 9.33 -25.23
CA PRO A 144 30.23 10.01 -25.82
C PRO A 144 28.91 9.27 -25.56
N LEU A 145 28.41 9.33 -24.33
CA LEU A 145 27.19 8.67 -23.87
C LEU A 145 25.93 9.42 -24.37
N ARG A 146 24.89 8.65 -24.73
CA ARG A 146 23.58 9.16 -25.13
C ARG A 146 22.54 8.85 -24.03
N ARG A 147 22.61 9.57 -22.91
CA ARG A 147 21.74 9.32 -21.75
C ARG A 147 20.25 9.48 -22.08
N GLN A 148 19.89 10.45 -22.93
CA GLN A 148 18.49 10.60 -23.35
C GLN A 148 17.99 9.38 -24.11
N MET A 149 18.78 8.83 -25.02
CA MET A 149 18.43 7.62 -25.78
C MET A 149 18.12 6.43 -24.84
N THR A 150 18.97 6.22 -23.81
CA THR A 150 18.72 5.13 -22.85
C THR A 150 17.53 5.41 -21.95
N THR A 151 17.21 6.68 -21.67
CA THR A 151 16.00 7.09 -20.95
C THR A 151 14.74 6.70 -21.72
N ASP A 152 14.72 7.02 -23.01
CA ASP A 152 13.58 6.74 -23.88
C ASP A 152 13.38 5.23 -24.10
N LEU A 153 14.47 4.51 -24.38
CA LEU A 153 14.45 3.05 -24.56
C LEU A 153 13.98 2.27 -23.33
N LEU A 154 14.28 2.76 -22.14
CA LEU A 154 13.89 2.14 -20.87
C LEU A 154 12.54 2.66 -20.32
N GLY A 155 11.87 3.56 -21.06
CA GLY A 155 10.58 4.10 -20.66
C GLY A 155 10.59 4.99 -19.44
N PHE A 156 11.77 5.52 -19.03
CA PHE A 156 11.82 6.47 -17.92
C PHE A 156 11.15 7.80 -18.27
N GLU A 157 10.56 8.46 -17.28
CA GLU A 157 9.93 9.77 -17.46
C GLU A 157 10.96 10.86 -17.80
N SER A 158 12.12 10.79 -17.14
CA SER A 158 13.20 11.77 -17.30
C SER A 158 14.57 11.22 -16.88
N LEU A 159 15.60 12.06 -16.94
CA LEU A 159 16.94 11.80 -16.42
C LEU A 159 17.07 12.23 -14.94
N ASP A 160 17.96 11.60 -14.22
CA ASP A 160 18.71 12.28 -13.17
C ASP A 160 19.75 13.17 -13.87
N TYR A 161 19.45 14.45 -14.06
CA TYR A 161 20.22 15.33 -14.93
C TYR A 161 21.67 15.50 -14.46
N ASP A 162 21.84 15.77 -13.18
CA ASP A 162 23.16 15.91 -12.57
C ASP A 162 23.73 14.54 -12.21
N VAL A 163 24.92 14.23 -12.72
CA VAL A 163 25.58 12.93 -12.53
C VAL A 163 26.02 12.69 -11.08
N VAL A 164 26.33 13.76 -10.34
CA VAL A 164 26.64 13.66 -8.90
C VAL A 164 25.36 13.36 -8.12
N TYR A 165 24.26 14.03 -8.47
CA TYR A 165 22.95 13.76 -7.87
C TYR A 165 22.50 12.32 -8.10
N ALA A 166 22.75 11.75 -9.28
CA ALA A 166 22.39 10.37 -9.58
C ALA A 166 22.93 9.39 -8.52
N GLN A 167 24.18 9.59 -8.06
CA GLN A 167 24.77 8.80 -6.98
C GLN A 167 24.27 9.22 -5.59
N MET A 168 24.11 10.52 -5.33
CA MET A 168 23.56 11.03 -4.07
C MET A 168 22.11 10.62 -3.87
N GLY A 169 21.39 10.34 -4.95
CA GLY A 169 20.01 9.87 -4.94
C GLY A 169 19.83 8.48 -4.34
N ARG A 170 20.90 7.71 -4.23
CA ARG A 170 20.90 6.41 -3.57
C ARG A 170 20.64 6.55 -2.06
N GLY A 171 19.78 5.70 -1.52
CA GLY A 171 19.25 5.84 -0.16
C GLY A 171 18.09 6.83 -0.07
N LYS A 172 18.11 7.92 -0.85
CA LYS A 172 16.99 8.88 -0.91
C LYS A 172 15.78 8.32 -1.64
N MET A 173 15.99 7.68 -2.81
CA MET A 173 14.92 7.03 -3.57
C MET A 173 14.28 5.92 -2.74
N GLU A 174 15.10 5.02 -2.18
CA GLU A 174 14.64 3.90 -1.36
C GLU A 174 13.86 4.38 -0.14
N ARG A 175 14.35 5.43 0.54
CA ARG A 175 13.64 6.03 1.68
C ARG A 175 12.30 6.64 1.26
N THR A 176 12.25 7.34 0.12
CA THR A 176 11.00 7.94 -0.37
C THR A 176 9.96 6.88 -0.67
N VAL A 177 10.36 5.79 -1.31
CA VAL A 177 9.47 4.64 -1.58
C VAL A 177 9.08 3.96 -0.27
N ALA A 178 10.01 3.79 0.67
CA ALA A 178 9.73 3.19 1.97
C ALA A 178 8.67 3.97 2.77
N PHE A 179 8.63 5.31 2.68
CA PHE A 179 7.56 6.11 3.28
C PHE A 179 6.20 5.80 2.68
N ALA A 180 6.11 5.61 1.36
CA ALA A 180 4.87 5.24 0.71
C ALA A 180 4.43 3.81 1.08
N LEU A 181 5.37 2.84 1.14
CA LEU A 181 5.09 1.49 1.63
C LEU A 181 4.59 1.51 3.08
N ALA A 182 5.20 2.34 3.93
CA ALA A 182 4.81 2.50 5.33
C ALA A 182 3.41 3.10 5.49
N GLY A 183 2.99 4.00 4.60
CA GLY A 183 1.62 4.55 4.54
C GLY A 183 0.60 3.44 4.33
N ILE A 184 0.74 2.66 3.25
CA ILE A 184 -0.12 1.51 2.97
C ILE A 184 -0.13 0.53 4.15
N ALA A 185 1.05 0.21 4.71
CA ALA A 185 1.15 -0.67 5.87
C ALA A 185 0.41 -0.12 7.10
N ALA A 186 0.41 1.20 7.32
CA ALA A 186 -0.32 1.82 8.42
C ALA A 186 -1.85 1.67 8.25
N THR A 187 -2.37 1.88 7.04
CA THR A 187 -3.78 1.65 6.71
C THR A 187 -4.17 0.18 6.93
N LEU A 188 -3.37 -0.77 6.42
CA LEU A 188 -3.61 -2.21 6.63
C LEU A 188 -3.54 -2.61 8.11
N SER A 189 -2.60 -2.06 8.87
CA SER A 189 -2.48 -2.33 10.31
C SER A 189 -3.71 -1.86 11.07
N LYS A 190 -4.26 -0.69 10.73
CA LYS A 190 -5.48 -0.15 11.32
C LYS A 190 -6.70 -1.02 10.96
N LEU A 191 -6.86 -1.40 9.69
CA LEU A 191 -7.92 -2.31 9.26
C LEU A 191 -7.84 -3.66 9.99
N ALA A 192 -6.63 -4.21 10.10
CA ALA A 192 -6.41 -5.48 10.81
C ALA A 192 -6.74 -5.38 12.31
N PHE A 193 -6.45 -4.25 12.95
CA PHE A 193 -6.83 -3.99 14.33
C PHE A 193 -8.36 -3.95 14.49
N ASP A 194 -9.06 -3.18 13.66
CA ASP A 194 -10.52 -3.12 13.66
C ASP A 194 -11.14 -4.49 13.42
N ALA A 195 -10.62 -5.26 12.46
CA ALA A 195 -11.10 -6.61 12.17
C ALA A 195 -10.94 -7.55 13.37
N CYS A 196 -9.80 -7.51 14.09
CA CYS A 196 -9.61 -8.28 15.32
C CYS A 196 -10.60 -7.86 16.40
N MET A 197 -10.80 -6.56 16.58
CA MET A 197 -11.72 -6.01 17.58
C MET A 197 -13.17 -6.38 17.25
N PHE A 198 -13.59 -6.17 16.01
CA PHE A 198 -14.96 -6.45 15.56
C PHE A 198 -15.31 -7.94 15.53
N ASN A 199 -14.29 -8.80 15.31
CA ASN A 199 -14.48 -10.27 15.39
C ASN A 199 -14.47 -10.78 16.83
N SER A 200 -14.09 -9.98 17.83
CA SER A 200 -14.02 -10.43 19.22
C SER A 200 -15.41 -10.77 19.76
N GLN A 201 -15.46 -11.67 20.76
CA GLN A 201 -16.71 -12.12 21.37
C GLN A 201 -17.50 -10.98 22.05
N ASN A 202 -16.82 -9.90 22.44
CA ASN A 202 -17.46 -8.74 23.08
C ASN A 202 -18.16 -7.83 22.07
N PHE A 203 -17.66 -7.74 20.84
CA PHE A 203 -18.24 -6.94 19.77
C PHE A 203 -19.12 -7.79 18.83
N GLY A 204 -18.58 -8.86 18.27
CA GLY A 204 -19.32 -9.76 17.38
C GLY A 204 -19.91 -9.09 16.13
N PHE A 205 -19.27 -7.99 15.66
CA PHE A 205 -19.76 -7.23 14.52
C PHE A 205 -19.49 -7.92 13.19
N ILE A 206 -18.38 -8.64 13.10
CA ILE A 206 -18.01 -9.44 11.94
C ILE A 206 -17.66 -10.86 12.34
N LYS A 207 -17.77 -11.77 11.37
CA LYS A 207 -17.29 -13.14 11.49
C LYS A 207 -16.32 -13.44 10.37
N LEU A 208 -15.17 -13.98 10.72
CA LEU A 208 -14.15 -14.41 9.78
C LEU A 208 -14.44 -15.85 9.32
N PRO A 209 -13.99 -16.25 8.12
CA PRO A 209 -14.11 -17.62 7.65
C PRO A 209 -13.36 -18.58 8.58
N ASP A 210 -13.99 -19.68 8.94
CA ASP A 210 -13.46 -20.66 9.88
C ASP A 210 -12.08 -21.22 9.46
N GLN A 211 -11.87 -21.38 8.17
CA GLN A 211 -10.62 -21.89 7.58
C GLN A 211 -9.41 -20.95 7.75
N PHE A 212 -9.66 -19.68 8.07
CA PHE A 212 -8.62 -18.66 8.31
C PHE A 212 -8.55 -18.22 9.78
N THR A 213 -9.12 -19.03 10.67
CA THR A 213 -9.01 -18.84 12.11
C THR A 213 -8.34 -20.07 12.70
N THR A 214 -7.51 -19.88 13.72
CA THR A 214 -6.93 -21.00 14.44
C THR A 214 -7.75 -21.34 15.68
N GLY A 215 -7.86 -22.62 15.95
CA GLY A 215 -8.49 -23.12 17.18
C GLY A 215 -7.54 -23.05 18.37
N SER A 216 -8.05 -23.43 19.52
CA SER A 216 -7.27 -23.66 20.72
C SER A 216 -7.14 -25.18 20.98
N SER A 217 -5.97 -25.62 21.42
CA SER A 217 -5.73 -27.02 21.81
C SER A 217 -6.56 -27.49 23.01
N ILE A 218 -7.07 -26.54 23.82
CA ILE A 218 -7.79 -26.82 25.07
C ILE A 218 -9.18 -26.15 25.14
N MET A 219 -9.49 -25.24 24.24
CA MET A 219 -10.77 -24.49 24.20
C MET A 219 -11.45 -24.67 22.86
N PRO A 220 -12.32 -25.67 22.69
CA PRO A 220 -12.87 -26.07 21.37
C PRO A 220 -13.77 -25.01 20.71
N HIS A 221 -14.25 -24.02 21.47
CA HIS A 221 -15.08 -22.92 21.00
C HIS A 221 -14.28 -21.70 20.51
N LYS A 222 -12.97 -21.66 20.78
CA LYS A 222 -12.13 -20.48 20.51
C LYS A 222 -11.64 -20.47 19.06
N LYS A 223 -11.86 -19.34 18.38
CA LYS A 223 -11.38 -19.07 17.02
C LYS A 223 -10.63 -17.75 17.03
N ASN A 224 -9.33 -17.81 16.71
CA ASN A 224 -8.44 -16.66 16.78
C ASN A 224 -8.32 -16.00 15.40
N PRO A 225 -8.25 -14.66 15.32
CA PRO A 225 -8.09 -13.92 14.07
C PRO A 225 -6.61 -13.81 13.65
N ASP A 226 -5.86 -14.92 13.67
CA ASP A 226 -4.39 -14.94 13.53
C ASP A 226 -3.90 -14.24 12.25
N VAL A 227 -4.65 -14.36 11.16
CA VAL A 227 -4.30 -13.70 9.90
C VAL A 227 -4.19 -12.19 10.09
N PHE A 228 -5.16 -11.57 10.77
CA PHE A 228 -5.12 -10.14 11.03
C PHE A 228 -4.11 -9.75 12.10
N GLU A 229 -3.87 -10.61 13.10
CA GLU A 229 -2.84 -10.37 14.11
C GLU A 229 -1.45 -10.35 13.48
N LEU A 230 -1.13 -11.34 12.63
CA LEU A 230 0.14 -11.41 11.90
C LEU A 230 0.26 -10.27 10.87
N THR A 231 -0.80 -9.96 10.14
CA THR A 231 -0.82 -8.83 9.22
C THR A 231 -0.51 -7.52 9.94
N ARG A 232 -1.16 -7.24 11.06
CA ARG A 232 -0.90 -6.08 11.90
C ARG A 232 0.56 -6.00 12.34
N ALA A 233 1.12 -7.11 12.81
CA ALA A 233 2.51 -7.17 13.27
C ALA A 233 3.51 -6.91 12.11
N LYS A 234 3.32 -7.54 10.95
CA LYS A 234 4.13 -7.31 9.75
C LYS A 234 4.04 -5.86 9.26
N CYS A 235 2.83 -5.32 9.18
CA CYS A 235 2.59 -3.94 8.79
C CYS A 235 3.21 -2.93 9.79
N ASN A 236 3.15 -3.20 11.10
CA ASN A 236 3.83 -2.37 12.10
C ASN A 236 5.36 -2.42 11.93
N LYS A 237 5.94 -3.57 11.60
CA LYS A 237 7.37 -3.70 11.28
C LYS A 237 7.74 -2.87 10.04
N LEU A 238 6.93 -2.94 8.97
CA LEU A 238 7.15 -2.19 7.73
C LEU A 238 7.13 -0.67 7.94
N GLN A 239 6.35 -0.16 8.89
CA GLN A 239 6.34 1.26 9.23
C GLN A 239 7.69 1.77 9.79
N GLY A 240 8.55 0.88 10.27
CA GLY A 240 9.91 1.22 10.71
C GLY A 240 10.95 1.30 9.59
N LEU A 241 10.61 0.85 8.37
CA LEU A 241 11.55 0.78 7.25
C LEU A 241 12.18 2.14 6.86
N PRO A 242 11.40 3.24 6.71
CA PRO A 242 11.97 4.54 6.37
C PRO A 242 13.03 5.02 7.36
N GLN A 243 12.82 4.77 8.64
CA GLN A 243 13.77 5.14 9.70
C GLN A 243 15.06 4.35 9.61
N GLN A 244 15.00 3.05 9.35
CA GLN A 244 16.17 2.20 9.16
C GLN A 244 17.02 2.68 7.98
N ILE A 245 16.38 2.95 6.82
CA ILE A 245 17.07 3.48 5.64
C ILE A 245 17.69 4.86 5.93
N THR A 246 17.00 5.71 6.66
CA THR A 246 17.52 7.02 7.07
C THR A 246 18.79 6.88 7.90
N LEU A 247 18.81 5.99 8.88
CA LEU A 247 19.97 5.77 9.73
C LEU A 247 21.18 5.22 8.97
N ILE A 248 20.96 4.29 8.02
CA ILE A 248 22.02 3.72 7.19
C ILE A 248 22.64 4.78 6.25
N SER A 249 21.81 5.68 5.71
CA SER A 249 22.25 6.70 4.75
C SER A 249 22.74 8.00 5.37
N ASN A 250 22.69 8.14 6.69
CA ASN A 250 23.15 9.34 7.39
C ASN A 250 24.68 9.47 7.37
N ASN A 251 25.13 10.73 7.43
CA ASN A 251 26.56 11.11 7.57
C ASN A 251 27.45 10.65 6.40
N LEU A 252 26.86 10.37 5.24
CA LEU A 252 27.61 10.05 4.03
C LEU A 252 27.81 11.33 3.18
N PRO A 253 29.04 11.63 2.75
CA PRO A 253 29.28 12.72 1.79
C PRO A 253 28.76 12.33 0.39
N SER A 254 28.83 13.30 -0.55
CA SER A 254 28.50 13.04 -1.96
C SER A 254 29.36 11.91 -2.53
N GLY A 255 28.79 11.10 -3.40
CA GLY A 255 29.45 9.96 -4.02
C GLY A 255 28.94 8.62 -3.52
N TYR A 256 29.65 7.55 -3.87
CA TYR A 256 29.30 6.19 -3.51
C TYR A 256 30.05 5.70 -2.28
N PHE A 257 29.30 5.05 -1.37
CA PHE A 257 29.84 4.39 -0.17
C PHE A 257 29.21 3.02 0.00
N ARG A 258 29.98 2.06 0.54
CA ARG A 258 29.51 0.68 0.73
C ARG A 258 28.40 0.54 1.76
N ASP A 259 28.23 1.50 2.67
CA ASP A 259 27.11 1.59 3.61
C ASP A 259 25.76 1.39 2.92
N LEU A 260 25.61 1.95 1.73
CA LEU A 260 24.39 1.87 0.94
C LEU A 260 24.05 0.44 0.45
N GLN A 261 24.99 -0.51 0.55
CA GLN A 261 24.72 -1.93 0.24
C GLN A 261 23.75 -2.55 1.24
N ILE A 262 23.83 -2.15 2.52
CA ILE A 262 22.99 -2.66 3.60
C ILE A 262 21.50 -2.34 3.38
N ILE A 263 21.20 -1.24 2.69
CA ILE A 263 19.81 -0.87 2.36
C ILE A 263 19.07 -2.00 1.64
N LYS A 264 19.73 -2.74 0.77
CA LYS A 264 19.11 -3.82 -0.01
C LYS A 264 18.56 -4.95 0.88
N GLU A 265 19.23 -5.22 1.99
CA GLU A 265 18.84 -6.30 2.93
C GLU A 265 17.47 -6.07 3.55
N ILE A 266 17.09 -4.80 3.73
CA ILE A 266 15.82 -4.42 4.35
C ILE A 266 14.80 -3.90 3.33
N PHE A 267 15.24 -3.27 2.24
CA PHE A 267 14.37 -2.64 1.26
C PHE A 267 13.75 -3.65 0.28
N LEU A 268 14.55 -4.58 -0.27
CA LEU A 268 14.04 -5.54 -1.26
C LEU A 268 12.99 -6.49 -0.68
N PRO A 269 13.17 -7.11 0.49
CA PRO A 269 12.16 -8.01 1.06
C PRO A 269 10.87 -7.30 1.51
N ALA A 270 10.93 -5.99 1.74
CA ALA A 270 9.77 -5.23 2.22
C ALA A 270 8.60 -5.22 1.20
N PHE A 271 8.92 -5.28 -0.10
CA PHE A 271 7.91 -5.37 -1.15
C PHE A 271 7.10 -6.66 -1.05
N ASP A 272 7.78 -7.79 -0.93
CA ASP A 272 7.11 -9.09 -0.85
C ASP A 272 6.29 -9.20 0.44
N GLU A 273 6.83 -8.72 1.56
CA GLU A 273 6.10 -8.70 2.84
C GLU A 273 4.82 -7.86 2.76
N LEU A 274 4.84 -6.69 2.11
CA LEU A 274 3.65 -5.86 1.91
C LEU A 274 2.67 -6.50 0.94
N LYS A 275 3.16 -7.05 -0.18
CA LYS A 275 2.32 -7.76 -1.17
C LYS A 275 1.57 -8.95 -0.54
N ASP A 276 2.23 -9.71 0.31
CA ASP A 276 1.59 -10.82 1.03
C ASP A 276 0.52 -10.33 2.00
N CYS A 277 0.77 -9.22 2.70
CA CYS A 277 -0.24 -8.58 3.56
C CYS A 277 -1.45 -8.13 2.74
N LEU A 278 -1.23 -7.46 1.58
CA LEU A 278 -2.30 -7.01 0.69
C LEU A 278 -3.15 -8.18 0.18
N ARG A 279 -2.52 -9.23 -0.35
CA ARG A 279 -3.22 -10.44 -0.84
C ARG A 279 -4.08 -11.07 0.24
N MET A 280 -3.51 -11.21 1.44
CA MET A 280 -4.20 -11.84 2.55
C MET A 280 -5.38 -11.00 3.04
N VAL A 281 -5.20 -9.67 3.21
CA VAL A 281 -6.28 -8.76 3.61
C VAL A 281 -7.38 -8.73 2.54
N THR A 282 -7.03 -8.66 1.26
CA THR A 282 -8.00 -8.69 0.15
C THR A 282 -8.85 -9.95 0.21
N HIS A 283 -8.22 -11.11 0.39
CA HIS A 283 -8.93 -12.38 0.52
C HIS A 283 -9.86 -12.38 1.74
N MET A 284 -9.38 -11.97 2.90
CA MET A 284 -10.17 -11.93 4.13
C MET A 284 -11.35 -10.96 4.04
N MET A 285 -11.16 -9.76 3.45
CA MET A 285 -12.23 -8.77 3.30
C MET A 285 -13.28 -9.20 2.27
N ARG A 286 -12.93 -10.03 1.31
CA ARG A 286 -13.90 -10.62 0.37
C ARG A 286 -14.83 -11.60 1.05
N GLU A 287 -14.33 -12.37 2.00
CA GLU A 287 -15.02 -13.48 2.67
C GLU A 287 -15.64 -13.09 4.02
N VAL A 288 -15.36 -11.87 4.52
CA VAL A 288 -15.90 -11.42 5.81
C VAL A 288 -17.43 -11.36 5.78
N LYS A 289 -18.06 -11.83 6.86
CA LYS A 289 -19.50 -11.74 7.06
C LYS A 289 -19.78 -10.71 8.14
N VAL A 290 -20.71 -9.80 7.86
CA VAL A 290 -21.17 -8.84 8.86
C VAL A 290 -22.36 -9.42 9.65
N ASN A 291 -22.47 -9.00 10.90
CA ASN A 291 -23.66 -9.29 11.71
C ASN A 291 -24.70 -8.17 11.49
N GLU A 292 -25.76 -8.49 10.78
CA GLU A 292 -26.83 -7.52 10.45
C GLU A 292 -27.78 -7.24 11.63
N HIS A 293 -27.66 -8.02 12.72
CA HIS A 293 -28.53 -7.96 13.90
C HIS A 293 -27.86 -7.34 15.14
N ILE A 294 -26.76 -6.63 14.99
CA ILE A 294 -26.03 -6.01 16.11
C ILE A 294 -26.92 -5.09 16.92
N LEU A 295 -27.72 -4.28 16.24
CA LEU A 295 -28.57 -3.26 16.87
C LEU A 295 -29.88 -3.80 17.46
N ASP A 296 -30.09 -5.14 17.44
CA ASP A 296 -31.16 -5.79 18.16
C ASP A 296 -30.87 -5.87 19.67
N ASP A 297 -29.60 -5.73 20.07
CA ASP A 297 -29.18 -5.70 21.48
C ASP A 297 -29.53 -4.33 22.11
N ASP A 298 -30.29 -4.36 23.21
CA ASP A 298 -30.78 -3.18 23.92
C ASP A 298 -29.65 -2.26 24.42
N LYS A 299 -28.42 -2.78 24.62
CA LYS A 299 -27.27 -1.93 24.99
C LYS A 299 -26.96 -0.83 23.99
N TYR A 300 -27.44 -0.97 22.73
CA TYR A 300 -27.26 0.02 21.67
C TYR A 300 -28.43 1.00 21.53
N ALA A 301 -29.46 0.90 22.37
CA ALA A 301 -30.64 1.77 22.27
C ALA A 301 -30.27 3.27 22.33
N LEU A 302 -29.32 3.66 23.19
CA LEU A 302 -28.93 5.05 23.36
C LEU A 302 -28.06 5.60 22.21
N LEU A 303 -27.62 4.74 21.28
CA LEU A 303 -26.90 5.13 20.07
C LEU A 303 -27.67 6.19 19.26
N PHE A 304 -29.01 6.12 19.29
CA PHE A 304 -29.92 6.96 18.52
C PHE A 304 -30.35 8.25 19.26
N SER A 305 -29.77 8.57 20.41
CA SER A 305 -30.17 9.71 21.21
C SER A 305 -29.97 11.06 20.49
N VAL A 306 -28.90 11.19 19.70
CA VAL A 306 -28.61 12.39 18.91
C VAL A 306 -29.62 12.53 17.75
N GLU A 307 -30.04 11.43 17.14
CA GLU A 307 -31.04 11.43 16.08
C GLU A 307 -32.38 11.97 16.60
N GLU A 308 -32.76 11.59 17.82
CA GLU A 308 -33.97 12.12 18.48
C GLU A 308 -33.84 13.62 18.82
N VAL A 309 -32.68 14.08 19.29
CA VAL A 309 -32.41 15.52 19.48
C VAL A 309 -32.56 16.25 18.15
N ASN A 310 -31.96 15.74 17.07
CA ASN A 310 -32.02 16.35 15.74
C ASN A 310 -33.49 16.40 15.22
N ARG A 311 -34.25 15.33 15.42
CA ARG A 311 -35.69 15.30 15.05
C ARG A 311 -36.49 16.41 15.74
N LEU A 312 -36.32 16.57 17.04
CA LEU A 312 -37.00 17.65 17.79
C LEU A 312 -36.55 19.04 17.31
N VAL A 313 -35.27 19.21 16.99
CA VAL A 313 -34.77 20.48 16.45
C VAL A 313 -35.38 20.79 15.09
N LEU A 314 -35.54 19.82 14.22
CA LEU A 314 -36.21 19.97 12.92
C LEU A 314 -37.71 20.30 13.07
N GLU A 315 -38.33 19.90 14.18
CA GLU A 315 -39.70 20.25 14.55
C GLU A 315 -39.80 21.63 15.18
N GLY A 316 -38.68 22.36 15.34
CA GLY A 316 -38.66 23.75 15.84
C GLY A 316 -38.31 23.89 17.32
N VAL A 317 -37.96 22.79 18.02
CA VAL A 317 -37.52 22.88 19.43
C VAL A 317 -36.07 23.40 19.46
N PRO A 318 -35.73 24.41 20.27
CA PRO A 318 -34.36 24.87 20.42
C PRO A 318 -33.43 23.74 20.86
N PHE A 319 -32.22 23.65 20.29
CA PHE A 319 -31.30 22.55 20.53
C PHE A 319 -31.08 22.21 22.02
N ARG A 320 -30.86 23.22 22.84
CA ARG A 320 -30.62 23.03 24.29
C ARG A 320 -31.85 22.43 25.02
N ASP A 321 -33.05 22.76 24.59
CA ASP A 321 -34.27 22.23 25.17
C ASP A 321 -34.53 20.81 24.68
N ALA A 322 -34.32 20.54 23.39
CA ALA A 322 -34.37 19.20 22.82
C ALA A 322 -33.36 18.26 23.53
N TYR A 323 -32.11 18.71 23.70
CA TYR A 323 -31.08 17.94 24.41
C TYR A 323 -31.49 17.59 25.85
N LYS A 324 -32.02 18.59 26.61
CA LYS A 324 -32.53 18.36 27.98
C LYS A 324 -33.69 17.39 28.00
N GLN A 325 -34.65 17.57 27.09
CA GLN A 325 -35.82 16.70 26.99
C GLN A 325 -35.44 15.24 26.72
N VAL A 326 -34.54 14.99 25.78
CA VAL A 326 -34.06 13.65 25.49
C VAL A 326 -33.27 13.08 26.68
N GLY A 327 -32.41 13.87 27.33
CA GLY A 327 -31.69 13.45 28.54
C GLY A 327 -32.63 13.02 29.66
N LEU A 328 -33.67 13.82 29.96
CA LEU A 328 -34.66 13.47 30.98
C LEU A 328 -35.46 12.20 30.60
N ASN A 329 -35.77 12.01 29.32
CA ASN A 329 -36.45 10.79 28.87
C ASN A 329 -35.57 9.56 29.07
N ILE A 330 -34.26 9.68 28.83
CA ILE A 330 -33.27 8.60 29.08
C ILE A 330 -33.22 8.27 30.57
N GLU A 331 -33.05 9.25 31.43
CA GLU A 331 -33.00 9.09 32.88
C GLU A 331 -34.30 8.47 33.44
N ALA A 332 -35.46 8.82 32.88
CA ALA A 332 -36.77 8.29 33.25
C ALA A 332 -37.06 6.88 32.64
N GLY A 333 -36.16 6.31 31.84
CA GLY A 333 -36.37 5.04 31.12
C GLY A 333 -37.49 5.09 30.07
N LYS A 334 -37.80 6.30 29.56
CA LYS A 334 -38.87 6.54 28.57
C LYS A 334 -38.35 6.77 27.15
N PHE A 335 -37.03 6.67 26.95
CA PHE A 335 -36.45 6.86 25.64
C PHE A 335 -36.77 5.67 24.74
N ILE A 336 -37.34 5.92 23.58
CA ILE A 336 -37.62 4.89 22.54
C ILE A 336 -36.77 5.27 21.33
N PRO A 337 -35.79 4.38 20.92
CA PRO A 337 -34.92 4.69 19.80
C PRO A 337 -35.70 4.62 18.47
N VAL A 338 -35.49 5.60 17.60
CA VAL A 338 -35.89 5.56 16.19
C VAL A 338 -34.69 5.04 15.40
N LYS A 339 -34.78 3.81 14.91
CA LYS A 339 -33.65 3.12 14.24
C LYS A 339 -33.57 3.40 12.72
N ASP A 340 -34.52 4.15 12.14
CA ASP A 340 -34.44 4.58 10.74
C ASP A 340 -33.57 5.85 10.65
N VAL A 341 -32.31 5.67 10.28
CA VAL A 341 -31.32 6.75 10.17
C VAL A 341 -31.01 6.99 8.71
N ARG A 342 -31.28 8.20 8.24
CA ARG A 342 -30.96 8.64 6.87
C ARG A 342 -30.42 10.06 6.90
N HIS A 343 -29.15 10.19 6.51
CA HIS A 343 -28.53 11.49 6.32
C HIS A 343 -28.58 11.90 4.85
N THR A 344 -28.67 13.20 4.58
CA THR A 344 -28.76 13.73 3.22
C THR A 344 -27.44 14.30 2.70
N HIS A 345 -26.52 14.63 3.62
CA HIS A 345 -25.22 15.18 3.25
C HIS A 345 -24.26 14.10 2.74
N GLU A 346 -23.29 14.51 1.97
CA GLU A 346 -22.30 13.66 1.32
C GLU A 346 -21.45 12.91 2.34
N GLY A 347 -21.11 11.64 2.04
CA GLY A 347 -20.22 10.81 2.83
C GLY A 347 -20.82 10.32 4.15
N SER A 348 -22.15 10.20 4.25
CA SER A 348 -22.81 9.74 5.46
C SER A 348 -23.81 8.61 5.18
N ILE A 349 -24.49 8.11 6.24
CA ILE A 349 -25.49 7.03 6.13
C ILE A 349 -26.58 7.45 5.14
N GLY A 350 -26.77 6.66 4.09
CA GLY A 350 -27.72 6.95 3.01
C GLY A 350 -27.12 7.71 1.81
N ASN A 351 -25.91 8.28 1.92
CA ASN A 351 -25.22 8.99 0.83
C ASN A 351 -23.68 8.78 0.89
N LEU A 352 -23.20 7.56 0.62
CA LEU A 352 -21.82 7.14 0.85
C LEU A 352 -20.78 7.75 -0.12
N CYS A 353 -21.19 8.27 -1.28
CA CYS A 353 -20.30 8.82 -2.30
C CYS A 353 -19.23 7.85 -2.88
N ASN A 354 -19.50 6.55 -2.88
CA ASN A 354 -18.58 5.52 -3.35
C ASN A 354 -18.12 5.72 -4.80
N ASP A 355 -18.99 6.28 -5.65
CA ASP A 355 -18.70 6.65 -7.03
C ASP A 355 -17.60 7.72 -7.13
N ARG A 356 -17.63 8.71 -6.23
CA ARG A 356 -16.60 9.76 -6.16
C ARG A 356 -15.28 9.22 -5.65
N ILE A 357 -15.31 8.34 -4.66
CA ILE A 357 -14.12 7.65 -4.14
C ILE A 357 -13.48 6.78 -5.23
N SER A 358 -14.30 6.04 -6.00
CA SER A 358 -13.82 5.24 -7.13
C SER A 358 -13.22 6.10 -8.24
N ALA A 359 -13.84 7.23 -8.57
CA ALA A 359 -13.28 8.16 -9.55
C ALA A 359 -11.94 8.78 -9.09
N LEU A 360 -11.81 9.09 -7.80
CA LEU A 360 -10.55 9.56 -7.21
C LEU A 360 -9.44 8.52 -7.38
N MET A 361 -9.70 7.27 -7.00
CA MET A 361 -8.75 6.16 -7.13
C MET A 361 -8.32 5.96 -8.58
N GLN A 362 -9.27 5.94 -9.52
CA GLN A 362 -8.95 5.75 -10.94
C GLN A 362 -8.04 6.86 -11.48
N ASN A 363 -8.32 8.12 -11.14
CA ASN A 363 -7.48 9.26 -11.54
C ASN A 363 -6.04 9.13 -11.01
N ILE A 364 -5.87 8.61 -9.78
CA ILE A 364 -4.56 8.38 -9.20
C ILE A 364 -3.82 7.27 -9.95
N ILE A 365 -4.49 6.15 -10.24
CA ILE A 365 -3.91 5.01 -10.97
C ILE A 365 -3.48 5.44 -12.37
N ASP A 366 -4.33 6.17 -13.10
CA ASP A 366 -4.01 6.67 -14.45
C ASP A 366 -2.77 7.56 -14.45
N GLY A 367 -2.57 8.32 -13.39
CA GLY A 367 -1.44 9.22 -13.23
C GLY A 367 -0.08 8.54 -13.03
N PHE A 368 0.00 7.22 -12.84
CA PHE A 368 1.27 6.47 -12.86
C PHE A 368 1.82 6.28 -14.27
N ALA A 369 0.95 6.28 -15.30
CA ALA A 369 1.32 6.10 -16.70
C ALA A 369 2.18 4.84 -16.97
N PHE A 370 1.87 3.71 -16.34
CA PHE A 370 2.60 2.44 -16.49
C PHE A 370 2.68 1.94 -17.93
N ASN A 371 1.71 2.28 -18.78
CA ASN A 371 1.68 1.86 -20.19
C ASN A 371 2.97 2.23 -20.92
N ARG A 372 3.54 3.42 -20.66
CA ARG A 372 4.80 3.84 -21.28
C ARG A 372 5.96 2.91 -20.94
N VAL A 373 6.01 2.45 -19.70
CA VAL A 373 7.04 1.52 -19.23
C VAL A 373 6.86 0.16 -19.88
N ASN A 374 5.64 -0.38 -19.85
CA ASN A 374 5.30 -1.68 -20.39
C ASN A 374 5.57 -1.75 -21.90
N GLU A 375 5.23 -0.70 -22.65
CA GLU A 375 5.52 -0.59 -24.07
C GLU A 375 7.03 -0.57 -24.37
N ALA A 376 7.81 0.20 -23.61
CA ALA A 376 9.25 0.27 -23.75
C ALA A 376 9.92 -1.09 -23.48
N GLU A 377 9.52 -1.78 -22.41
CA GLU A 377 10.02 -3.11 -22.07
C GLU A 377 9.67 -4.16 -23.13
N GLN A 378 8.44 -4.14 -23.65
CA GLN A 378 8.03 -5.03 -24.72
C GLN A 378 8.85 -4.80 -26.00
N GLN A 379 9.11 -3.54 -26.38
CA GLN A 379 9.94 -3.22 -27.52
C GLN A 379 11.37 -3.74 -27.36
N LEU A 380 12.01 -3.52 -26.20
CA LEU A 380 13.36 -4.01 -25.94
C LEU A 380 13.47 -5.55 -25.98
N LEU A 381 12.42 -6.26 -25.56
CA LEU A 381 12.41 -7.73 -25.54
C LEU A 381 12.03 -8.33 -26.91
N SER A 382 11.34 -7.58 -27.79
CA SER A 382 10.93 -8.04 -29.12
C SER A 382 12.05 -7.96 -30.17
N GLU A 383 12.98 -6.99 -30.04
CA GLU A 383 14.16 -6.82 -30.90
C GLU A 383 15.30 -7.80 -30.51
#